data_597e39d31bb28ffc0193be64213eec36
#
_entry.id   597e39d31bb28ffc0193be64213eec36
#
_cell.length_a   1.000
_cell.length_b   1.000
_cell.length_c   1.000
_cell.angle_alpha   90.00
_cell.angle_beta   90.00
_cell.angle_gamma   90.00
#
_symmetry.space_group_name_H-M   'P 1'
#
loop_
_entity.id
_entity.type
_entity.pdbx_description
1 polymer ?
#
loop_
_entity_poly.entity_id
_entity_poly.type
_entity_poly.pdbx_seq_one_letter_code
_entity_poly.pdbx_strand_id
1 'polypeptide(L)'
;MFSWTPDEVRTFLKNNHNTPHVADALYNEGLNGQMLLEFTKNEYKQLDEDPKLKTADIVLLLKLKEDYIQGQLNQDKTVTCEKKKSERQKTRPFNAPFDINNKYKMGNFISAESGASSLDEPAREFKLFSLDDESVTLEKVEKSFVDRVAKFTAACLNSRINGTIYFGAADTKNGEYKHGEIVGMNVKEEEAYILEEWIEKHLRGTNQKHLAGCNDEAKKAFARIISPVKIVQIENSSRVIAEIDIKPDADTCKYLVFPIRFAFSNDIKTDKYFQREGTSSFQGKILSY
;
A
#
# COMPACT_ATOMS: atom_id res chain seq x y z
N MET A 1 -27.34 -6.38 -9.80
CA MET A 1 -27.90 -6.60 -8.44
C MET A 1 -29.39 -6.26 -8.35
N PHE A 2 -29.93 -5.20 -8.99
CA PHE A 2 -31.36 -4.88 -8.93
C PHE A 2 -32.32 -6.04 -9.23
N SER A 3 -31.95 -6.94 -10.14
CA SER A 3 -32.78 -8.10 -10.53
C SER A 3 -32.43 -9.38 -9.75
N TRP A 4 -31.62 -9.31 -8.74
CA TRP A 4 -31.24 -10.50 -7.97
C TRP A 4 -32.38 -10.96 -7.06
N THR A 5 -32.64 -12.25 -7.09
CA THR A 5 -33.53 -12.92 -6.15
C THR A 5 -32.86 -13.04 -4.77
N PRO A 6 -33.61 -13.33 -3.69
CA PRO A 6 -33.00 -13.60 -2.39
C PRO A 6 -31.96 -14.71 -2.41
N ASP A 7 -32.15 -15.77 -3.21
CA ASP A 7 -31.20 -16.85 -3.39
C ASP A 7 -29.88 -16.41 -4.03
N GLU A 8 -29.94 -15.52 -5.02
CA GLU A 8 -28.75 -14.95 -5.67
C GLU A 8 -27.99 -14.04 -4.71
N VAL A 9 -28.68 -13.21 -3.92
CA VAL A 9 -28.09 -12.39 -2.85
C VAL A 9 -27.40 -13.28 -1.82
N ARG A 10 -28.08 -14.32 -1.34
CA ARG A 10 -27.53 -15.30 -0.38
C ARG A 10 -26.27 -15.97 -0.92
N THR A 11 -26.33 -16.44 -2.16
CA THR A 11 -25.20 -17.11 -2.83
C THR A 11 -24.01 -16.19 -2.98
N PHE A 12 -24.24 -14.94 -3.38
CA PHE A 12 -23.22 -13.92 -3.53
C PHE A 12 -22.50 -13.64 -2.20
N LEU A 13 -23.25 -13.40 -1.12
CA LEU A 13 -22.66 -13.09 0.19
C LEU A 13 -21.88 -14.26 0.77
N LYS A 14 -22.34 -15.51 0.60
CA LYS A 14 -21.61 -16.71 1.04
C LYS A 14 -20.31 -16.90 0.29
N ASN A 15 -20.30 -16.69 -1.01
CA ASN A 15 -19.16 -17.01 -1.86
C ASN A 15 -18.08 -15.90 -1.86
N ASN A 16 -18.47 -14.65 -1.77
CA ASN A 16 -17.55 -13.54 -1.96
C ASN A 16 -17.10 -12.86 -0.65
N HIS A 17 -17.92 -12.95 0.41
CA HIS A 17 -17.65 -12.23 1.65
C HIS A 17 -17.49 -13.13 2.87
N ASN A 18 -17.63 -14.45 2.71
CA ASN A 18 -17.54 -15.42 3.79
C ASN A 18 -18.38 -15.06 5.03
N THR A 19 -19.58 -14.53 4.78
CA THR A 19 -20.53 -14.09 5.81
C THR A 19 -21.83 -14.91 5.76
N PRO A 20 -21.77 -16.22 6.04
CA PRO A 20 -22.95 -17.08 5.89
C PRO A 20 -24.11 -16.67 6.80
N HIS A 21 -23.84 -16.17 8.00
CA HIS A 21 -24.87 -15.70 8.93
C HIS A 21 -25.63 -14.48 8.40
N VAL A 22 -24.93 -13.53 7.75
CA VAL A 22 -25.57 -12.36 7.10
C VAL A 22 -26.41 -12.82 5.93
N ALA A 23 -25.86 -13.72 5.10
CA ALA A 23 -26.53 -14.25 3.93
C ALA A 23 -27.84 -14.96 4.30
N ASP A 24 -27.81 -15.75 5.37
CA ASP A 24 -28.99 -16.49 5.85
C ASP A 24 -30.01 -15.55 6.50
N ALA A 25 -29.58 -14.54 7.26
CA ALA A 25 -30.49 -13.53 7.84
C ALA A 25 -31.24 -12.75 6.75
N LEU A 26 -30.53 -12.24 5.74
CA LEU A 26 -31.17 -11.50 4.64
C LEU A 26 -32.09 -12.39 3.79
N TYR A 27 -31.74 -13.66 3.61
CA TYR A 27 -32.55 -14.63 2.90
C TYR A 27 -33.86 -14.92 3.62
N ASN A 28 -33.82 -15.13 4.94
CA ASN A 28 -35.01 -15.40 5.77
C ASN A 28 -35.99 -14.24 5.75
N GLU A 29 -35.49 -13.00 5.66
CA GLU A 29 -36.29 -11.78 5.48
C GLU A 29 -36.80 -11.57 4.03
N GLY A 30 -36.41 -12.45 3.11
CA GLY A 30 -36.81 -12.36 1.70
C GLY A 30 -36.22 -11.17 0.95
N LEU A 31 -35.07 -10.64 1.43
CA LEU A 31 -34.42 -9.47 0.85
C LEU A 31 -33.83 -9.80 -0.51
N ASN A 32 -34.37 -9.15 -1.53
CA ASN A 32 -33.84 -9.21 -2.90
C ASN A 32 -32.77 -8.13 -3.16
N GLY A 33 -32.15 -8.17 -4.33
CA GLY A 33 -31.10 -7.22 -4.69
C GLY A 33 -31.55 -5.76 -4.74
N GLN A 34 -32.81 -5.49 -5.09
CA GLN A 34 -33.35 -4.14 -5.09
C GLN A 34 -33.48 -3.62 -3.65
N MET A 35 -34.08 -4.41 -2.76
CA MET A 35 -34.23 -4.04 -1.35
C MET A 35 -32.85 -3.82 -0.69
N LEU A 36 -31.86 -4.64 -1.01
CA LEU A 36 -30.50 -4.48 -0.51
C LEU A 36 -29.90 -3.11 -0.88
N LEU A 37 -30.23 -2.60 -2.09
CA LEU A 37 -29.74 -1.30 -2.55
C LEU A 37 -30.54 -0.12 -2.00
N GLU A 38 -31.78 -0.32 -1.64
CA GLU A 38 -32.67 0.74 -1.11
C GLU A 38 -32.51 0.92 0.40
N PHE A 39 -32.18 -0.15 1.14
CA PHE A 39 -32.10 -0.13 2.59
C PHE A 39 -31.08 0.88 3.12
N THR A 40 -31.51 1.63 4.11
CA THR A 40 -30.67 2.53 4.90
C THR A 40 -30.05 1.79 6.11
N LYS A 41 -29.08 2.43 6.76
CA LYS A 41 -28.49 1.91 8.01
C LYS A 41 -29.53 1.60 9.09
N ASN A 42 -30.60 2.41 9.16
CA ASN A 42 -31.65 2.22 10.16
C ASN A 42 -32.55 1.04 9.83
N GLU A 43 -32.83 0.79 8.56
CA GLU A 43 -33.62 -0.35 8.11
C GLU A 43 -32.88 -1.66 8.35
N TYR A 44 -31.57 -1.73 8.07
CA TYR A 44 -30.77 -2.89 8.45
C TYR A 44 -30.74 -3.18 9.96
N LYS A 45 -30.82 -2.14 10.80
CA LYS A 45 -30.90 -2.31 12.27
C LYS A 45 -32.25 -2.82 12.75
N GLN A 46 -33.31 -2.63 11.96
CA GLN A 46 -34.67 -3.06 12.27
C GLN A 46 -34.96 -4.49 11.82
N LEU A 47 -34.07 -5.13 11.08
CA LEU A 47 -34.16 -6.56 10.80
C LEU A 47 -34.03 -7.32 12.13
N ASP A 48 -35.17 -7.80 12.63
CA ASP A 48 -35.38 -8.11 14.07
C ASP A 48 -35.21 -9.59 14.39
N GLU A 49 -34.68 -10.41 13.46
CA GLU A 49 -34.60 -11.85 13.68
C GLU A 49 -33.21 -12.34 14.05
N ASP A 50 -33.17 -13.47 14.76
CA ASP A 50 -31.96 -14.14 15.25
C ASP A 50 -31.32 -14.95 14.12
N PRO A 51 -30.03 -14.69 13.80
CA PRO A 51 -29.08 -13.85 14.51
C PRO A 51 -29.10 -12.38 14.05
N LYS A 52 -29.25 -11.47 15.01
CA LYS A 52 -29.19 -10.02 14.76
C LYS A 52 -27.94 -9.62 14.01
N LEU A 53 -28.09 -8.82 12.95
CA LEU A 53 -26.96 -8.24 12.24
C LEU A 53 -26.13 -7.37 13.18
N LYS A 54 -24.85 -7.65 13.27
CA LYS A 54 -23.90 -6.83 14.05
C LYS A 54 -23.61 -5.53 13.30
N THR A 55 -23.17 -4.52 14.00
CA THR A 55 -22.78 -3.23 13.37
C THR A 55 -21.75 -3.44 12.22
N ALA A 56 -20.83 -4.37 12.36
CA ALA A 56 -19.86 -4.71 11.31
C ALA A 56 -20.53 -5.26 10.04
N ASP A 57 -21.57 -6.08 10.20
CA ASP A 57 -22.33 -6.65 9.08
C ASP A 57 -23.10 -5.57 8.32
N ILE A 58 -23.68 -4.60 9.05
CA ILE A 58 -24.38 -3.46 8.46
C ILE A 58 -23.39 -2.58 7.66
N VAL A 59 -22.20 -2.33 8.21
CA VAL A 59 -21.16 -1.57 7.50
C VAL A 59 -20.73 -2.28 6.22
N LEU A 60 -20.58 -3.62 6.26
CA LEU A 60 -20.29 -4.42 5.07
C LEU A 60 -21.38 -4.27 4.00
N LEU A 61 -22.65 -4.38 4.39
CA LEU A 61 -23.77 -4.28 3.46
C LEU A 61 -23.87 -2.90 2.82
N LEU A 62 -23.63 -1.84 3.58
CA LEU A 62 -23.59 -0.47 3.06
C LEU A 62 -22.45 -0.28 2.07
N LYS A 63 -21.26 -0.81 2.37
CA LYS A 63 -20.11 -0.77 1.46
C LYS A 63 -20.40 -1.52 0.16
N LEU A 64 -21.00 -2.70 0.23
CA LEU A 64 -21.41 -3.47 -0.96
C LEU A 64 -22.41 -2.71 -1.85
N LYS A 65 -23.33 -1.98 -1.22
CA LYS A 65 -24.26 -1.09 -1.91
C LYS A 65 -23.52 0.02 -2.65
N GLU A 66 -22.57 0.70 -2.00
CA GLU A 66 -21.76 1.76 -2.59
C GLU A 66 -20.91 1.22 -3.76
N ASP A 67 -20.23 0.10 -3.58
CA ASP A 67 -19.43 -0.55 -4.61
C ASP A 67 -20.27 -0.92 -5.84
N TYR A 68 -21.50 -1.36 -5.62
CA TYR A 68 -22.43 -1.65 -6.72
C TYR A 68 -22.88 -0.40 -7.47
N ILE A 69 -23.23 0.67 -6.74
CA ILE A 69 -23.65 1.95 -7.32
C ILE A 69 -22.52 2.56 -8.14
N GLN A 70 -21.27 2.41 -7.69
CA GLN A 70 -20.08 2.86 -8.41
C GLN A 70 -19.70 1.97 -9.61
N GLY A 71 -20.50 0.94 -9.93
CA GLY A 71 -20.28 0.07 -11.10
C GLY A 71 -19.25 -1.03 -10.89
N GLN A 72 -18.72 -1.22 -9.69
CA GLN A 72 -17.71 -2.23 -9.39
C GLN A 72 -18.28 -3.66 -9.35
N LEU A 73 -19.57 -3.82 -9.08
CA LEU A 73 -20.24 -5.13 -9.02
C LEU A 73 -20.82 -5.62 -10.36
N ASN A 74 -20.85 -4.78 -11.39
CA ASN A 74 -21.43 -5.16 -12.69
C ASN A 74 -20.54 -6.11 -13.53
N GLN A 75 -19.32 -6.39 -13.11
CA GLN A 75 -18.39 -7.24 -13.87
C GLN A 75 -18.53 -8.73 -13.52
N ASP A 76 -19.24 -9.11 -12.46
CA ASP A 76 -19.25 -10.50 -11.96
C ASP A 76 -20.36 -11.41 -12.52
N LYS A 77 -21.23 -10.92 -13.41
CA LYS A 77 -22.33 -11.76 -13.95
C LYS A 77 -21.91 -12.84 -14.96
N THR A 78 -20.64 -12.92 -15.36
CA THR A 78 -20.18 -13.87 -16.38
C THR A 78 -18.82 -14.54 -16.08
N VAL A 79 -18.40 -14.58 -14.84
CA VAL A 79 -17.19 -15.30 -14.50
C VAL A 79 -17.53 -16.53 -13.67
N THR A 80 -17.77 -17.67 -14.34
CA THR A 80 -17.31 -18.95 -13.80
C THR A 80 -15.95 -18.68 -13.18
N CYS A 81 -15.86 -18.92 -11.86
CA CYS A 81 -14.66 -18.65 -11.08
C CYS A 81 -13.48 -19.53 -11.55
N GLU A 82 -12.97 -19.26 -12.75
CA GLU A 82 -11.59 -19.54 -13.03
C GLU A 82 -10.80 -18.62 -12.11
N LYS A 83 -10.22 -19.20 -11.06
CA LYS A 83 -9.14 -18.56 -10.30
C LYS A 83 -8.12 -18.14 -11.36
N LYS A 84 -8.21 -16.87 -11.85
CA LYS A 84 -7.14 -16.28 -12.64
C LYS A 84 -5.89 -16.53 -11.85
N LYS A 85 -5.00 -17.38 -12.32
CA LYS A 85 -3.68 -17.55 -11.75
C LYS A 85 -3.09 -16.15 -11.73
N SER A 86 -3.03 -15.58 -10.53
CA SER A 86 -2.39 -14.30 -10.32
C SER A 86 -0.96 -14.43 -10.79
N GLU A 87 -0.63 -13.74 -11.86
CA GLU A 87 0.68 -13.85 -12.50
C GLU A 87 1.67 -12.92 -11.81
N ARG A 88 2.89 -13.39 -11.68
CA ARG A 88 3.99 -12.52 -11.27
C ARG A 88 4.33 -11.58 -12.41
N GLN A 89 4.19 -10.31 -12.17
CA GLN A 89 4.52 -9.28 -13.14
C GLN A 89 5.99 -8.89 -13.03
N LYS A 90 6.68 -8.80 -14.15
CA LYS A 90 8.04 -8.25 -14.18
C LYS A 90 7.98 -6.77 -13.84
N THR A 91 8.82 -6.37 -12.91
CA THR A 91 9.12 -4.96 -12.66
C THR A 91 10.09 -4.45 -13.71
N ARG A 92 10.16 -3.14 -13.88
CA ARG A 92 11.25 -2.55 -14.66
C ARG A 92 12.60 -2.93 -14.05
N PRO A 93 13.68 -2.94 -14.86
CA PRO A 93 15.04 -3.12 -14.34
C PRO A 93 15.38 -2.00 -13.33
N PHE A 94 16.16 -2.35 -12.30
CA PHE A 94 16.63 -1.40 -11.30
C PHE A 94 17.33 -0.20 -11.97
N ASN A 95 17.03 1.00 -11.47
CA ASN A 95 17.60 2.26 -11.98
C ASN A 95 17.37 2.53 -13.48
N ALA A 96 16.49 1.77 -14.15
CA ALA A 96 16.10 2.06 -15.52
C ALA A 96 15.32 3.38 -15.60
N PRO A 97 15.39 4.11 -16.71
CA PRO A 97 14.54 5.25 -16.94
C PRO A 97 13.06 4.87 -16.89
N PHE A 98 12.21 5.87 -16.66
CA PHE A 98 10.77 5.69 -16.72
C PHE A 98 10.37 5.27 -18.15
N ASP A 99 9.59 4.19 -18.25
CA ASP A 99 8.96 3.74 -19.49
C ASP A 99 7.45 3.87 -19.35
N ILE A 100 6.84 4.77 -20.09
CA ILE A 100 5.40 5.03 -20.11
C ILE A 100 4.58 3.80 -20.54
N ASN A 101 5.20 2.86 -21.26
CA ASN A 101 4.56 1.61 -21.68
C ASN A 101 4.54 0.56 -20.57
N ASN A 102 5.33 0.75 -19.52
CA ASN A 102 5.32 -0.15 -18.37
C ASN A 102 4.08 0.13 -17.54
N LYS A 103 3.15 -0.80 -17.53
CA LYS A 103 1.91 -0.72 -16.74
C LYS A 103 1.79 -1.94 -15.84
N TYR A 104 1.30 -1.70 -14.65
CA TYR A 104 0.95 -2.79 -13.74
C TYR A 104 -0.47 -3.30 -14.01
N LYS A 105 -0.75 -4.54 -13.62
CA LYS A 105 -2.09 -5.14 -13.64
C LYS A 105 -2.56 -5.36 -12.22
N MET A 106 -3.74 -4.84 -11.89
CA MET A 106 -4.35 -5.03 -10.58
C MET A 106 -4.53 -6.51 -10.25
N GLY A 107 -4.26 -6.89 -9.01
CA GLY A 107 -4.35 -8.28 -8.55
C GLY A 107 -3.19 -9.18 -8.98
N ASN A 108 -2.30 -8.73 -9.86
CA ASN A 108 -1.04 -9.42 -10.12
C ASN A 108 -0.04 -9.17 -8.97
N PHE A 109 1.04 -9.93 -8.94
CA PHE A 109 2.07 -9.80 -7.91
C PHE A 109 3.34 -9.17 -8.48
N ILE A 110 3.89 -8.22 -7.78
CA ILE A 110 5.28 -7.80 -7.97
C ILE A 110 6.15 -9.02 -7.60
N SER A 111 7.17 -9.29 -8.42
CA SER A 111 8.13 -10.39 -8.16
C SER A 111 8.60 -10.33 -6.70
N ALA A 112 8.65 -11.50 -6.06
CA ALA A 112 8.91 -11.61 -4.62
C ALA A 112 10.05 -10.70 -4.16
N GLU A 113 9.91 -10.20 -2.93
CA GLU A 113 11.00 -9.52 -2.25
C GLU A 113 12.24 -10.43 -2.29
N SER A 114 13.27 -9.99 -2.97
CA SER A 114 14.57 -10.62 -2.88
C SER A 114 15.27 -9.97 -1.70
N GLY A 115 15.61 -10.77 -0.69
CA GLY A 115 16.66 -10.38 0.25
C GLY A 115 17.92 -10.21 -0.58
N ALA A 116 18.50 -9.01 -0.62
CA ALA A 116 19.60 -8.71 -1.50
C ALA A 116 20.79 -9.64 -1.21
N SER A 117 20.97 -10.62 -2.05
CA SER A 117 22.19 -11.44 -2.08
C SER A 117 23.14 -11.01 -3.19
N SER A 118 22.69 -10.16 -4.10
CA SER A 118 23.51 -9.61 -5.18
C SER A 118 23.29 -8.12 -5.37
N LEU A 119 24.33 -7.41 -5.84
CA LEU A 119 24.23 -5.98 -6.19
C LEU A 119 23.33 -5.74 -7.40
N ASP A 120 23.04 -6.77 -8.18
CA ASP A 120 22.22 -6.70 -9.39
C ASP A 120 20.72 -6.77 -9.10
N GLU A 121 20.33 -7.41 -7.99
CA GLU A 121 18.94 -7.50 -7.56
C GLU A 121 18.68 -6.58 -6.38
N PRO A 122 17.89 -5.50 -6.56
CA PRO A 122 17.57 -4.58 -5.47
C PRO A 122 16.70 -5.27 -4.42
N ALA A 123 16.91 -4.92 -3.15
CA ALA A 123 15.95 -5.24 -2.10
C ALA A 123 14.63 -4.56 -2.44
N ARG A 124 13.52 -5.27 -2.28
CA ARG A 124 12.17 -4.73 -2.51
C ARG A 124 11.45 -4.56 -1.19
N GLU A 125 10.76 -3.43 -1.06
CA GLU A 125 9.88 -3.14 0.08
C GLU A 125 8.51 -2.77 -0.46
N PHE A 126 7.44 -3.39 0.04
CA PHE A 126 6.08 -3.10 -0.35
C PHE A 126 5.37 -2.30 0.72
N LYS A 127 4.57 -1.33 0.32
CA LYS A 127 3.76 -0.50 1.21
C LYS A 127 2.38 -0.29 0.63
N LEU A 128 1.39 -0.83 1.31
CA LEU A 128 0.02 -0.40 1.06
C LEU A 128 -0.11 1.05 1.55
N PHE A 129 -0.56 1.92 0.67
CA PHE A 129 -0.61 3.35 0.92
C PHE A 129 -1.82 3.95 0.20
N SER A 130 -2.58 4.79 0.89
CA SER A 130 -3.71 5.53 0.32
C SER A 130 -3.53 7.00 0.65
N LEU A 131 -3.87 7.87 -0.30
CA LEU A 131 -3.97 9.32 -0.09
C LEU A 131 -5.41 9.73 0.26
N ASP A 132 -6.40 8.87 0.00
CA ASP A 132 -7.82 9.19 0.10
C ASP A 132 -8.46 8.70 1.40
N ASP A 133 -7.71 8.38 2.40
CA ASP A 133 -8.28 8.07 3.70
C ASP A 133 -8.82 9.37 4.34
N GLU A 134 -10.09 9.66 4.13
CA GLU A 134 -10.79 10.83 4.68
C GLU A 134 -10.66 10.94 6.21
N SER A 135 -10.35 9.83 6.88
CA SER A 135 -10.12 9.80 8.33
C SER A 135 -8.73 10.32 8.71
N VAL A 136 -7.81 10.45 7.75
CA VAL A 136 -6.41 10.83 7.97
C VAL A 136 -6.11 12.17 7.31
N THR A 137 -5.57 13.13 8.06
CA THR A 137 -5.16 14.41 7.49
C THR A 137 -3.98 14.23 6.52
N LEU A 138 -3.94 15.05 5.45
CA LEU A 138 -2.85 15.03 4.47
C LEU A 138 -1.47 15.13 5.13
N GLU A 139 -1.35 15.89 6.21
CA GLU A 139 -0.12 16.00 6.99
C GLU A 139 0.32 14.65 7.60
N LYS A 140 -0.61 13.84 8.09
CA LYS A 140 -0.29 12.50 8.62
C LYS A 140 0.11 11.55 7.51
N VAL A 141 -0.51 11.67 6.33
CA VAL A 141 -0.17 10.90 5.14
C VAL A 141 1.24 11.24 4.68
N GLU A 142 1.56 12.55 4.52
CA GLU A 142 2.89 13.07 4.20
C GLU A 142 3.95 12.50 5.16
N LYS A 143 3.70 12.60 6.47
CA LYS A 143 4.59 12.08 7.51
C LYS A 143 4.82 10.57 7.36
N SER A 144 3.75 9.80 7.21
CA SER A 144 3.84 8.34 7.05
C SER A 144 4.63 7.94 5.80
N PHE A 145 4.43 8.65 4.69
CA PHE A 145 5.16 8.41 3.45
C PHE A 145 6.66 8.67 3.63
N VAL A 146 7.00 9.87 4.11
CA VAL A 146 8.39 10.29 4.30
C VAL A 146 9.13 9.40 5.30
N ASP A 147 8.50 9.05 6.43
CA ASP A 147 9.07 8.14 7.43
C ASP A 147 9.42 6.76 6.83
N ARG A 148 8.56 6.23 5.96
CA ARG A 148 8.80 4.94 5.29
C ARG A 148 9.95 5.03 4.30
N VAL A 149 10.00 6.08 3.49
CA VAL A 149 11.10 6.31 2.54
C VAL A 149 12.41 6.50 3.32
N ALA A 150 12.42 7.34 4.36
CA ALA A 150 13.62 7.60 5.16
C ALA A 150 14.15 6.32 5.81
N LYS A 151 13.27 5.52 6.43
CA LYS A 151 13.62 4.24 7.06
C LYS A 151 14.23 3.27 6.06
N PHE A 152 13.58 3.09 4.91
CA PHE A 152 14.05 2.16 3.89
C PHE A 152 15.39 2.61 3.30
N THR A 153 15.52 3.91 3.00
CA THR A 153 16.75 4.51 2.50
C THR A 153 17.90 4.31 3.46
N ALA A 154 17.73 4.62 4.75
CA ALA A 154 18.75 4.40 5.76
C ALA A 154 19.14 2.92 5.88
N ALA A 155 18.17 2.03 5.83
CA ALA A 155 18.43 0.60 5.90
C ALA A 155 19.24 0.11 4.69
N CYS A 156 18.96 0.58 3.47
CA CYS A 156 19.74 0.29 2.28
C CYS A 156 21.16 0.83 2.37
N LEU A 157 21.34 2.08 2.84
CA LEU A 157 22.64 2.71 3.02
C LEU A 157 23.51 1.97 4.03
N ASN A 158 22.95 1.70 5.21
CA ASN A 158 23.68 1.02 6.28
C ASN A 158 24.03 -0.43 5.93
N SER A 159 23.26 -1.05 5.04
CA SER A 159 23.52 -2.43 4.56
C SER A 159 24.26 -2.46 3.22
N ARG A 160 24.52 -1.31 2.60
CA ARG A 160 25.20 -1.16 1.31
C ARG A 160 24.54 -1.96 0.18
N ILE A 161 23.25 -1.94 0.12
CA ILE A 161 22.47 -2.67 -0.88
C ILE A 161 21.55 -1.74 -1.67
N ASN A 162 21.38 -2.03 -2.94
CA ASN A 162 20.39 -1.39 -3.76
C ASN A 162 18.97 -1.75 -3.28
N GLY A 163 18.03 -0.84 -3.44
CA GLY A 163 16.64 -1.10 -3.05
C GLY A 163 15.62 -0.34 -3.88
N THR A 164 14.42 -0.90 -3.98
CA THR A 164 13.24 -0.22 -4.53
C THR A 164 12.10 -0.35 -3.56
N ILE A 165 11.51 0.77 -3.15
CA ILE A 165 10.27 0.79 -2.37
C ILE A 165 9.09 1.04 -3.31
N TYR A 166 8.02 0.24 -3.14
CA TYR A 166 6.79 0.28 -3.94
C TYR A 166 5.63 0.71 -3.04
N PHE A 167 5.01 1.84 -3.36
CA PHE A 167 3.76 2.27 -2.72
C PHE A 167 2.58 1.88 -3.60
N GLY A 168 1.54 1.28 -3.01
CA GLY A 168 0.40 0.69 -3.71
C GLY A 168 0.53 -0.82 -3.91
N ALA A 169 1.59 -1.44 -3.41
CA ALA A 169 1.72 -2.89 -3.31
C ALA A 169 1.46 -3.35 -1.86
N ALA A 170 0.78 -4.48 -1.71
CA ALA A 170 0.35 -4.95 -0.39
C ALA A 170 1.52 -5.45 0.47
N ASP A 171 1.53 -5.03 1.73
CA ASP A 171 2.39 -5.53 2.80
C ASP A 171 1.53 -6.40 3.73
N THR A 172 1.76 -7.69 3.77
CA THR A 172 0.86 -8.78 4.26
C THR A 172 0.35 -8.70 5.69
N LYS A 173 0.65 -7.67 6.43
CA LYS A 173 0.34 -7.67 7.86
C LYS A 173 -1.16 -7.61 8.20
N ASN A 174 -2.03 -7.29 7.25
CA ASN A 174 -3.45 -7.02 7.52
C ASN A 174 -4.45 -8.01 6.86
N GLY A 175 -4.00 -9.06 6.18
CA GLY A 175 -4.86 -10.19 5.79
C GLY A 175 -5.83 -9.99 4.62
N GLU A 176 -6.06 -8.76 4.15
CA GLU A 176 -6.99 -8.47 3.05
C GLU A 176 -6.38 -8.79 1.68
N TYR A 177 -5.11 -8.46 1.50
CA TYR A 177 -4.36 -8.70 0.26
C TYR A 177 -3.16 -9.60 0.52
N LYS A 178 -2.71 -10.29 -0.50
CA LYS A 178 -1.49 -11.11 -0.41
C LYS A 178 -0.25 -10.22 -0.55
N HIS A 179 0.82 -10.61 0.10
CA HIS A 179 2.09 -9.88 0.04
C HIS A 179 2.60 -9.70 -1.39
N GLY A 180 2.90 -8.45 -1.76
CA GLY A 180 3.32 -8.07 -3.11
C GLY A 180 2.18 -7.93 -4.12
N GLU A 181 0.93 -8.09 -3.72
CA GLU A 181 -0.22 -7.88 -4.59
C GLU A 181 -0.35 -6.42 -4.98
N ILE A 182 -0.60 -6.17 -6.26
CA ILE A 182 -0.77 -4.84 -6.83
C ILE A 182 -2.20 -4.36 -6.54
N VAL A 183 -2.31 -3.43 -5.61
CA VAL A 183 -3.58 -2.81 -5.18
C VAL A 183 -3.71 -1.41 -5.77
N GLY A 184 -2.59 -0.72 -5.90
CA GLY A 184 -2.51 0.66 -6.35
C GLY A 184 -2.89 1.69 -5.27
N MET A 185 -2.41 2.89 -5.46
CA MET A 185 -2.83 4.08 -4.71
C MET A 185 -3.92 4.78 -5.51
N ASN A 186 -4.92 5.29 -4.83
CA ASN A 186 -5.95 6.13 -5.45
C ASN A 186 -5.43 7.57 -5.51
N VAL A 187 -4.57 7.83 -6.48
CA VAL A 187 -3.95 9.14 -6.74
C VAL A 187 -4.05 9.37 -8.22
N LYS A 188 -4.57 10.51 -8.63
CA LYS A 188 -4.48 10.94 -10.03
C LYS A 188 -3.01 11.16 -10.39
N GLU A 189 -2.64 10.78 -11.61
CA GLU A 189 -1.26 10.98 -12.09
C GLU A 189 -0.80 12.43 -11.92
N GLU A 190 -1.71 13.37 -12.16
CA GLU A 190 -1.50 14.81 -12.04
C GLU A 190 -1.21 15.27 -10.59
N GLU A 191 -1.70 14.52 -9.60
CA GLU A 191 -1.53 14.81 -8.18
C GLU A 191 -0.32 14.08 -7.58
N ALA A 192 0.23 13.11 -8.30
CA ALA A 192 1.30 12.27 -7.80
C ALA A 192 2.64 13.00 -7.63
N TYR A 193 2.81 14.20 -8.25
CA TYR A 193 3.97 15.06 -8.03
C TYR A 193 4.14 15.46 -6.56
N ILE A 194 3.07 15.46 -5.77
CA ILE A 194 3.12 15.78 -4.34
C ILE A 194 4.06 14.83 -3.57
N LEU A 195 4.19 13.60 -4.01
CA LEU A 195 5.10 12.61 -3.37
C LEU A 195 6.57 13.04 -3.57
N GLU A 196 6.90 13.57 -4.74
CA GLU A 196 8.24 14.08 -5.02
C GLU A 196 8.51 15.37 -4.21
N GLU A 197 7.52 16.26 -4.10
CA GLU A 197 7.63 17.46 -3.27
C GLU A 197 7.89 17.12 -1.80
N TRP A 198 7.25 16.10 -1.26
CA TRP A 198 7.50 15.64 0.11
C TRP A 198 8.92 15.12 0.31
N ILE A 199 9.46 14.37 -0.67
CA ILE A 199 10.85 13.93 -0.64
C ILE A 199 11.81 15.11 -0.70
N GLU A 200 11.58 16.04 -1.62
CA GLU A 200 12.40 17.26 -1.73
C GLU A 200 12.39 18.05 -0.41
N LYS A 201 11.22 18.31 0.13
CA LYS A 201 11.03 19.10 1.34
C LYS A 201 11.73 18.49 2.56
N HIS A 202 11.65 17.16 2.73
CA HIS A 202 12.03 16.51 3.99
C HIS A 202 13.33 15.71 3.93
N LEU A 203 13.72 15.21 2.75
CA LEU A 203 14.84 14.28 2.62
C LEU A 203 15.99 14.81 1.75
N ARG A 204 15.71 15.68 0.75
CA ARG A 204 16.73 16.26 -0.14
C ARG A 204 17.02 17.73 0.14
N GLY A 205 16.01 18.49 0.57
CA GLY A 205 16.13 19.92 0.85
C GLY A 205 16.95 20.25 2.11
N THR A 206 16.93 21.50 2.50
CA THR A 206 17.70 22.00 3.66
C THR A 206 17.11 21.59 5.01
N ASN A 207 15.82 21.22 5.05
CA ASN A 207 15.10 20.91 6.29
C ASN A 207 15.01 19.38 6.55
N GLN A 208 16.17 18.74 6.58
CA GLN A 208 16.28 17.28 6.76
C GLN A 208 16.15 16.86 8.23
N LYS A 209 15.00 17.11 8.83
CA LYS A 209 14.75 16.75 10.26
C LYS A 209 14.95 15.27 10.55
N HIS A 210 14.63 14.39 9.58
CA HIS A 210 14.84 12.95 9.69
C HIS A 210 16.31 12.57 9.84
N LEU A 211 17.22 13.41 9.37
CA LEU A 211 18.67 13.20 9.37
C LEU A 211 19.37 14.04 10.46
N ALA A 212 18.66 14.48 11.49
CA ALA A 212 19.24 15.35 12.52
C ALA A 212 20.44 14.75 13.23
N GLY A 213 20.53 13.42 13.33
CA GLY A 213 21.68 12.69 13.88
C GLY A 213 22.83 12.47 12.88
N CYS A 214 22.66 12.82 11.60
CA CYS A 214 23.69 12.67 10.58
C CYS A 214 24.57 13.93 10.50
N ASN A 215 25.85 13.75 10.15
CA ASN A 215 26.70 14.87 9.76
C ASN A 215 26.33 15.37 8.35
N ASP A 216 26.89 16.49 7.94
CA ASP A 216 26.50 17.13 6.66
C ASP A 216 26.89 16.30 5.43
N GLU A 217 27.97 15.52 5.51
CA GLU A 217 28.36 14.60 4.45
C GLU A 217 27.36 13.45 4.29
N ALA A 218 26.91 12.86 5.39
CA ALA A 218 25.88 11.85 5.40
C ALA A 218 24.54 12.39 4.88
N LYS A 219 24.16 13.63 5.24
CA LYS A 219 22.94 14.27 4.73
C LYS A 219 23.01 14.47 3.21
N LYS A 220 24.13 14.95 2.69
CA LYS A 220 24.34 15.11 1.24
C LYS A 220 24.32 13.78 0.51
N ALA A 221 24.96 12.76 1.08
CA ALA A 221 24.94 11.42 0.53
C ALA A 221 23.53 10.87 0.49
N PHE A 222 22.78 10.97 1.59
CA PHE A 222 21.39 10.51 1.70
C PHE A 222 20.49 11.15 0.63
N ALA A 223 20.58 12.46 0.46
CA ALA A 223 19.80 13.19 -0.52
C ALA A 223 20.04 12.70 -1.96
N ARG A 224 21.29 12.40 -2.30
CA ARG A 224 21.73 12.10 -3.66
C ARG A 224 21.34 10.71 -4.14
N ILE A 225 21.14 9.76 -3.23
CA ILE A 225 20.90 8.35 -3.57
C ILE A 225 19.43 7.99 -3.76
N ILE A 226 18.51 8.86 -3.35
CA ILE A 226 17.08 8.66 -3.55
C ILE A 226 16.74 9.10 -4.98
N SER A 227 16.28 8.17 -5.81
CA SER A 227 15.86 8.53 -7.18
C SER A 227 14.58 9.38 -7.16
N PRO A 228 14.26 10.10 -8.23
CA PRO A 228 12.94 10.67 -8.41
C PRO A 228 11.83 9.63 -8.31
N VAL A 229 10.68 10.03 -7.79
CA VAL A 229 9.50 9.16 -7.72
C VAL A 229 9.03 8.83 -9.12
N LYS A 230 8.88 7.54 -9.42
CA LYS A 230 8.36 7.04 -10.69
C LYS A 230 6.93 6.59 -10.49
N ILE A 231 6.00 7.25 -11.18
CA ILE A 231 4.58 6.92 -11.12
C ILE A 231 4.24 6.01 -12.28
N VAL A 232 3.80 4.79 -11.98
CA VAL A 232 3.46 3.77 -12.97
C VAL A 232 1.96 3.48 -12.89
N GLN A 233 1.27 3.63 -14.01
CA GLN A 233 -0.16 3.40 -14.09
C GLN A 233 -0.51 1.92 -13.96
N ILE A 234 -1.70 1.65 -13.44
CA ILE A 234 -2.32 0.33 -13.45
C ILE A 234 -3.27 0.27 -14.65
N GLU A 235 -3.16 -0.79 -15.46
CA GLU A 235 -4.01 -1.00 -16.63
C GLU A 235 -5.49 -0.96 -16.26
N ASN A 236 -6.27 -0.21 -17.04
CA ASN A 236 -7.72 -0.06 -16.87
C ASN A 236 -8.15 0.44 -15.47
N SER A 237 -7.30 1.22 -14.82
CA SER A 237 -7.56 1.79 -13.50
C SER A 237 -7.07 3.22 -13.43
N SER A 238 -7.71 4.03 -12.58
CA SER A 238 -7.20 5.35 -12.18
C SER A 238 -6.10 5.28 -11.12
N ARG A 239 -5.78 4.09 -10.62
CA ARG A 239 -4.78 3.88 -9.58
C ARG A 239 -3.38 3.77 -10.15
N VAL A 240 -2.41 4.11 -9.33
CA VAL A 240 -0.98 4.10 -9.68
C VAL A 240 -0.15 3.35 -8.65
N ILE A 241 1.05 2.94 -9.05
CA ILE A 241 2.14 2.51 -8.17
C ILE A 241 3.19 3.60 -8.18
N ALA A 242 3.69 4.00 -7.01
CA ALA A 242 4.89 4.83 -6.93
C ALA A 242 6.10 3.97 -6.59
N GLU A 243 7.16 4.13 -7.37
CA GLU A 243 8.43 3.44 -7.20
C GLU A 243 9.55 4.43 -6.90
N ILE A 244 10.37 4.12 -5.91
CA ILE A 244 11.54 4.93 -5.56
C ILE A 244 12.73 4.00 -5.44
N ASP A 245 13.74 4.21 -6.29
CA ASP A 245 14.99 3.49 -6.23
C ASP A 245 15.95 4.16 -5.25
N ILE A 246 16.64 3.34 -4.49
CA ILE A 246 17.70 3.73 -3.59
C ILE A 246 18.99 3.06 -4.07
N LYS A 247 19.95 3.90 -4.50
CA LYS A 247 21.22 3.42 -5.06
C LYS A 247 22.39 3.90 -4.20
N PRO A 248 22.76 3.17 -3.14
CA PRO A 248 23.92 3.50 -2.33
C PRO A 248 25.20 3.58 -3.17
N ASP A 249 25.98 4.62 -2.91
CA ASP A 249 27.34 4.74 -3.42
C ASP A 249 28.28 3.98 -2.47
N ALA A 250 28.95 2.97 -2.98
CA ALA A 250 29.79 2.08 -2.18
C ALA A 250 30.90 2.84 -1.43
N ASP A 251 31.50 3.85 -2.04
CA ASP A 251 32.57 4.62 -1.43
C ASP A 251 32.06 5.51 -0.30
N THR A 252 30.93 6.18 -0.52
CA THR A 252 30.29 7.02 0.48
C THR A 252 29.77 6.22 1.66
N CYS A 253 29.12 5.08 1.40
CA CYS A 253 28.53 4.25 2.46
C CYS A 253 29.54 3.48 3.30
N LYS A 254 30.82 3.41 2.86
CA LYS A 254 31.87 2.67 3.59
C LYS A 254 32.20 3.28 4.95
N TYR A 255 32.10 4.60 5.06
CA TYR A 255 32.56 5.37 6.22
C TYR A 255 31.48 6.12 6.96
N LEU A 256 30.25 6.10 6.44
CA LEU A 256 29.14 6.86 7.01
C LEU A 256 28.10 5.94 7.65
N VAL A 257 27.50 6.44 8.71
CA VAL A 257 26.35 5.82 9.40
C VAL A 257 25.16 6.75 9.24
N PHE A 258 24.01 6.17 8.96
CA PHE A 258 22.78 6.89 8.65
C PHE A 258 21.70 6.60 9.70
N PRO A 259 21.77 7.24 10.88
CA PRO A 259 20.70 7.18 11.85
C PRO A 259 19.51 8.02 11.38
N ILE A 260 18.29 7.55 11.68
CA ILE A 260 17.06 8.24 11.33
C ILE A 260 16.32 8.65 12.59
N ARG A 261 15.84 9.88 12.60
CA ARG A 261 14.91 10.41 13.61
C ARG A 261 13.52 10.52 12.98
N PHE A 262 12.53 9.82 13.54
CA PHE A 262 11.15 10.02 13.11
C PHE A 262 10.67 11.39 13.59
N ALA A 263 10.60 12.35 12.67
CA ALA A 263 10.34 13.75 12.98
C ALA A 263 8.93 14.00 13.53
N PHE A 264 8.05 13.00 13.47
CA PHE A 264 6.61 13.11 13.71
C PHE A 264 6.08 12.19 14.81
N SER A 265 6.93 11.39 15.43
CA SER A 265 6.60 10.55 16.58
C SER A 265 6.80 11.35 17.86
N ASN A 266 5.98 11.09 18.89
CA ASN A 266 6.18 11.67 20.21
C ASN A 266 7.52 11.24 20.86
N ASP A 267 8.16 10.19 20.31
CA ASP A 267 9.51 9.73 20.65
C ASP A 267 10.63 10.52 19.95
N ILE A 268 10.44 11.78 19.68
CA ILE A 268 11.20 12.68 18.78
C ILE A 268 12.70 12.77 19.07
N LYS A 269 13.20 12.21 20.16
CA LYS A 269 14.56 12.51 20.64
C LYS A 269 15.62 11.43 20.38
N THR A 270 15.23 10.25 19.88
CA THR A 270 16.19 9.17 19.72
C THR A 270 16.44 8.88 18.24
N ASP A 271 17.71 8.95 17.87
CA ASP A 271 18.15 8.48 16.55
C ASP A 271 18.08 6.95 16.52
N LYS A 272 17.46 6.41 15.47
CA LYS A 272 17.28 4.98 15.28
C LYS A 272 18.16 4.53 14.12
N TYR A 273 18.88 3.45 14.32
CA TYR A 273 19.67 2.82 13.29
C TYR A 273 18.91 1.67 12.65
N PHE A 274 18.84 1.65 11.33
CA PHE A 274 18.16 0.60 10.56
C PHE A 274 19.13 -0.12 9.64
N GLN A 275 18.98 -1.42 9.53
CA GLN A 275 19.66 -2.28 8.58
C GLN A 275 18.63 -3.16 7.86
N ARG A 276 18.98 -3.66 6.68
CA ARG A 276 18.22 -4.70 5.99
C ARG A 276 18.64 -6.06 6.51
N GLU A 277 17.65 -6.87 6.84
CA GLU A 277 17.86 -8.27 7.20
C GLU A 277 16.78 -9.05 6.43
N GLY A 278 17.22 -9.73 5.36
CA GLY A 278 16.32 -10.33 4.38
C GLY A 278 15.38 -9.29 3.77
N THR A 279 14.09 -9.51 3.88
CA THR A 279 13.03 -8.66 3.32
C THR A 279 12.62 -7.49 4.22
N SER A 280 13.15 -7.39 5.41
CA SER A 280 12.73 -6.41 6.41
C SER A 280 13.82 -5.40 6.78
N SER A 281 13.40 -4.20 7.21
CA SER A 281 14.28 -3.20 7.81
C SER A 281 14.24 -3.33 9.32
N PHE A 282 15.32 -3.80 9.92
CA PHE A 282 15.44 -3.97 11.37
C PHE A 282 16.07 -2.75 12.05
N GLN A 283 15.61 -2.47 13.25
CA GLN A 283 16.26 -1.50 14.11
C GLN A 283 17.46 -2.16 14.81
N GLY A 284 18.66 -1.83 14.34
CA GLY A 284 19.91 -2.24 14.97
C GLY A 284 20.29 -1.33 16.15
N LYS A 285 21.32 -1.72 16.91
CA LYS A 285 21.99 -0.87 17.90
C LYS A 285 23.19 -0.21 17.23
N ILE A 286 23.36 1.10 17.43
CA ILE A 286 24.62 1.76 17.10
C ILE A 286 25.63 1.23 18.12
N LEU A 287 26.59 0.42 17.66
CA LEU A 287 27.74 0.07 18.46
C LEU A 287 28.63 1.31 18.49
N SER A 288 28.72 1.97 19.65
CA SER A 288 29.70 3.01 19.87
C SER A 288 31.08 2.35 19.89
N TYR A 289 31.88 2.60 18.88
CA TYR A 289 33.31 2.29 18.89
C TYR A 289 34.10 3.45 19.49
#